data_b4586c4883903a8190106fa97d09f44c
#
_entry.id   b4586c4883903a8190106fa97d09f44c
#
_cell.length_a   1.000
_cell.length_b   1.000
_cell.length_c   1.000
_cell.angle_alpha   90.00
_cell.angle_beta   90.00
_cell.angle_gamma   90.00
#
_symmetry.space_group_name_H-M   'P 1'
#
loop_
_entity.id
_entity.type
_entity.pdbx_description
1 polymer ?
#
loop_
_entity_poly.entity_id
_entity_poly.type
_entity_poly.pdbx_seq_one_letter_code
_entity_poly.pdbx_strand_id
1 'polypeptide(L)'
;REYMSGFTGSAGTLVALEERAYLWTDGRYFLQADKQLEKTGIVLMKSGQPHVPIIEKFLKRELKEGDTIGFDGRTISKNFADKLLEEIKGKNIKFKGNIDLVNIIWRNRPKISKEPVWQLDIKYAGISRKEKMKKVREKMEEAGADVFIDAALDEIAWLLNLRGNDIAYTPVFLSYMIIREGMAILCIHREVVSEKIKDELKEDGIEIAEYEEIYKLADEISDKEKVL
;
A
#
# COMPACT_ATOMS: atom_id res chain seq x y z
N ARG A 1 -0.05 -4.31 12.24
CA ARG A 1 -0.26 -3.43 13.41
C ARG A 1 -1.15 -4.10 14.44
N GLU A 2 -2.41 -4.44 14.12
CA GLU A 2 -3.37 -5.05 15.05
C GLU A 2 -2.79 -6.30 15.73
N TYR A 3 -2.28 -7.26 14.97
CA TYR A 3 -1.67 -8.47 15.49
C TYR A 3 -0.56 -8.19 16.54
N MET A 4 0.24 -7.14 16.31
CA MET A 4 1.38 -6.80 17.18
C MET A 4 1.01 -5.97 18.40
N SER A 5 -0.08 -5.22 18.36
CA SER A 5 -0.40 -4.23 19.40
C SER A 5 -1.80 -4.37 20.01
N GLY A 6 -2.69 -5.15 19.38
CA GLY A 6 -4.12 -5.16 19.71
C GLY A 6 -4.87 -3.90 19.30
N PHE A 7 -4.18 -2.90 18.72
CA PHE A 7 -4.80 -1.66 18.30
C PHE A 7 -5.50 -1.80 16.93
N THR A 8 -6.80 -1.63 16.91
CA THR A 8 -7.68 -1.83 15.73
C THR A 8 -7.97 -0.56 14.93
N GLY A 9 -7.52 0.63 15.38
CA GLY A 9 -7.70 1.89 14.65
C GLY A 9 -7.08 1.85 13.23
N SER A 10 -7.66 2.55 12.26
CA SER A 10 -7.23 2.49 10.86
C SER A 10 -5.91 3.24 10.58
N ALA A 11 -5.50 4.15 11.44
CA ALA A 11 -4.25 4.90 11.31
C ALA A 11 -3.34 4.68 12.52
N GLY A 12 -2.08 4.31 12.27
CA GLY A 12 -1.07 4.16 13.32
C GLY A 12 0.16 3.41 12.86
N THR A 13 1.31 3.77 13.41
CA THR A 13 2.60 3.14 13.17
C THR A 13 3.19 2.62 14.47
N LEU A 14 3.56 1.35 14.48
CA LEU A 14 4.24 0.71 15.61
C LEU A 14 5.75 0.73 15.38
N VAL A 15 6.48 1.23 16.36
CA VAL A 15 7.95 1.14 16.43
C VAL A 15 8.31 0.25 17.59
N ALA A 16 9.02 -0.83 17.35
CA ALA A 16 9.53 -1.74 18.35
C ALA A 16 11.05 -1.54 18.50
N LEU A 17 11.50 -1.25 19.70
CA LEU A 17 12.90 -1.27 20.12
C LEU A 17 13.15 -2.57 20.92
N GLU A 18 14.36 -2.78 21.35
CA GLU A 18 14.75 -4.00 22.07
C GLU A 18 13.88 -4.28 23.31
N GLU A 19 13.61 -3.28 24.12
CA GLU A 19 12.88 -3.46 25.40
C GLU A 19 11.47 -2.86 25.39
N ARG A 20 11.14 -1.98 24.46
CA ARG A 20 9.90 -1.19 24.44
C ARG A 20 9.33 -1.05 23.05
N ALA A 21 8.02 -0.92 23.00
CA ALA A 21 7.31 -0.59 21.75
C ALA A 21 6.49 0.69 21.92
N TYR A 22 6.31 1.40 20.82
CA TYR A 22 5.65 2.70 20.77
C TYR A 22 4.67 2.72 19.61
N LEU A 23 3.45 3.19 19.85
CA LEU A 23 2.42 3.32 18.82
C LEU A 23 2.08 4.79 18.59
N TRP A 24 2.41 5.31 17.41
CA TRP A 24 1.91 6.62 16.96
C TRP A 24 0.53 6.45 16.34
N THR A 25 -0.40 7.31 16.73
CA THR A 25 -1.72 7.45 16.08
C THR A 25 -2.17 8.90 16.16
N ASP A 26 -3.19 9.26 15.37
CA ASP A 26 -3.75 10.62 15.32
C ASP A 26 -4.94 10.82 16.27
N GLY A 27 -5.42 12.07 16.37
CA GLY A 27 -6.44 12.48 17.35
C GLY A 27 -7.76 11.71 17.27
N ARG A 28 -8.10 11.13 16.13
CA ARG A 28 -9.31 10.32 15.96
C ARG A 28 -9.30 9.06 16.84
N TYR A 29 -8.11 8.58 17.19
CA TYR A 29 -7.93 7.30 17.86
C TYR A 29 -7.32 7.38 19.26
N PHE A 30 -7.04 8.56 19.81
CA PHE A 30 -6.39 8.67 21.11
C PHE A 30 -7.11 7.89 22.22
N LEU A 31 -8.42 8.07 22.34
CA LEU A 31 -9.22 7.39 23.38
C LEU A 31 -9.28 5.88 23.17
N GLN A 32 -9.40 5.45 21.92
CA GLN A 32 -9.41 4.04 21.56
C GLN A 32 -8.06 3.40 21.86
N ALA A 33 -6.96 4.05 21.46
CA ALA A 33 -5.61 3.57 21.70
C ALA A 33 -5.27 3.52 23.20
N ASP A 34 -5.65 4.54 23.98
CA ASP A 34 -5.46 4.53 25.45
C ASP A 34 -6.06 3.26 26.07
N LYS A 35 -7.30 2.89 25.65
CA LYS A 35 -7.98 1.69 26.17
C LYS A 35 -7.36 0.39 25.66
N GLN A 36 -7.05 0.31 24.36
CA GLN A 36 -6.58 -0.93 23.74
C GLN A 36 -5.13 -1.26 24.09
N LEU A 37 -4.32 -0.25 24.40
CA LEU A 37 -2.93 -0.42 24.80
C LEU A 37 -2.75 -0.58 26.32
N GLU A 38 -3.82 -0.46 27.10
CA GLU A 38 -3.76 -0.66 28.53
C GLU A 38 -3.17 -2.04 28.88
N LYS A 39 -2.19 -2.08 29.79
CA LYS A 39 -1.49 -3.30 30.22
C LYS A 39 -0.68 -4.06 29.15
N THR A 40 -0.51 -3.50 27.94
CA THR A 40 0.32 -4.12 26.89
C THR A 40 1.81 -3.81 27.04
N GLY A 41 2.17 -2.78 27.78
CA GLY A 41 3.52 -2.25 27.82
C GLY A 41 3.90 -1.36 26.62
N ILE A 42 3.00 -1.20 25.64
CA ILE A 42 3.21 -0.34 24.47
C ILE A 42 2.90 1.11 24.85
N VAL A 43 3.82 2.01 24.59
CA VAL A 43 3.67 3.44 24.87
C VAL A 43 2.87 4.11 23.75
N LEU A 44 1.77 4.79 24.10
CA LEU A 44 1.00 5.58 23.14
C LEU A 44 1.68 6.92 22.85
N MET A 45 1.94 7.17 21.58
CA MET A 45 2.50 8.41 21.06
C MET A 45 1.41 9.19 20.31
N LYS A 46 0.80 10.19 20.98
CA LYS A 46 -0.31 11.00 20.46
C LYS A 46 0.20 12.02 19.42
N SER A 47 0.20 11.64 18.14
CA SER A 47 0.73 12.47 17.03
C SER A 47 0.13 13.88 17.04
N GLY A 48 0.98 14.89 16.84
CA GLY A 48 0.58 16.30 16.82
C GLY A 48 0.40 16.96 18.19
N GLN A 49 0.52 16.20 19.29
CA GLN A 49 0.49 16.79 20.62
C GLN A 49 1.86 17.38 21.00
N PRO A 50 1.89 18.44 21.84
CA PRO A 50 3.13 18.99 22.36
C PRO A 50 4.00 17.89 23.00
N HIS A 51 5.32 17.97 22.77
CA HIS A 51 6.33 17.04 23.30
C HIS A 51 6.29 15.62 22.72
N VAL A 52 5.37 15.28 21.81
CA VAL A 52 5.38 14.01 21.08
C VAL A 52 6.18 14.17 19.78
N PRO A 53 7.37 13.58 19.68
CA PRO A 53 8.19 13.68 18.47
C PRO A 53 7.55 12.89 17.30
N ILE A 54 7.83 13.30 16.09
CA ILE A 54 7.60 12.47 14.91
C ILE A 54 8.53 11.26 14.95
N ILE A 55 8.16 10.20 14.22
CA ILE A 55 8.87 8.91 14.27
C ILE A 55 10.35 9.07 13.90
N GLU A 56 10.64 9.85 12.88
CA GLU A 56 12.02 10.04 12.38
C GLU A 56 12.91 10.69 13.44
N LYS A 57 12.42 11.74 14.12
CA LYS A 57 13.15 12.40 15.22
C LYS A 57 13.29 11.51 16.45
N PHE A 58 12.25 10.72 16.75
CA PHE A 58 12.30 9.74 17.82
C PHE A 58 13.38 8.69 17.53
N LEU A 59 13.38 8.08 16.34
CA LEU A 59 14.38 7.10 15.95
C LEU A 59 15.80 7.69 15.95
N LYS A 60 15.99 8.92 15.49
CA LYS A 60 17.28 9.61 15.57
C LYS A 60 17.80 9.69 17.01
N ARG A 61 16.92 9.93 17.98
CA ARG A 61 17.28 10.02 19.39
C ARG A 61 17.62 8.67 20.01
N GLU A 62 16.80 7.66 19.73
CA GLU A 62 16.90 6.34 20.38
C GLU A 62 17.98 5.44 19.77
N LEU A 63 18.21 5.53 18.46
CA LEU A 63 19.19 4.68 17.77
C LEU A 63 20.63 5.06 18.06
N LYS A 64 21.46 4.04 18.20
CA LYS A 64 22.92 4.13 18.36
C LYS A 64 23.62 3.84 17.05
N GLU A 65 24.88 4.24 16.96
CA GLU A 65 25.73 3.89 15.84
C GLU A 65 25.85 2.35 15.69
N GLY A 66 25.68 1.86 14.46
CA GLY A 66 25.70 0.43 14.14
C GLY A 66 24.36 -0.28 14.23
N ASP A 67 23.33 0.37 14.81
CA ASP A 67 21.98 -0.20 14.86
C ASP A 67 21.41 -0.45 13.46
N THR A 68 20.38 -1.30 13.40
CA THR A 68 19.70 -1.64 12.16
C THR A 68 18.20 -1.35 12.30
N ILE A 69 17.65 -0.60 11.35
CA ILE A 69 16.19 -0.44 11.19
C ILE A 69 15.69 -1.50 10.21
N GLY A 70 14.78 -2.35 10.67
CA GLY A 70 14.12 -3.37 9.86
C GLY A 70 12.66 -3.03 9.63
N PHE A 71 12.18 -3.18 8.39
CA PHE A 71 10.78 -3.00 8.02
C PHE A 71 10.44 -3.75 6.74
N ASP A 72 9.15 -3.93 6.48
CA ASP A 72 8.66 -4.40 5.18
C ASP A 72 8.47 -3.17 4.27
N GLY A 73 9.33 -3.03 3.26
CA GLY A 73 9.29 -1.91 2.32
C GLY A 73 7.97 -1.78 1.55
N ARG A 74 7.19 -2.86 1.45
CA ARG A 74 5.85 -2.84 0.84
C ARG A 74 4.83 -2.06 1.67
N THR A 75 5.13 -1.81 2.95
CA THR A 75 4.23 -1.12 3.90
C THR A 75 4.70 0.28 4.29
N ILE A 76 5.83 0.72 3.76
CA ILE A 76 6.44 2.03 4.03
C ILE A 76 6.47 2.84 2.74
N SER A 77 5.94 4.06 2.78
CA SER A 77 6.03 4.95 1.62
C SER A 77 7.45 5.44 1.39
N LYS A 78 7.81 5.63 0.12
CA LYS A 78 9.13 6.18 -0.25
C LYS A 78 9.38 7.53 0.44
N ASN A 79 8.40 8.42 0.48
CA ASN A 79 8.51 9.71 1.14
C ASN A 79 8.84 9.58 2.65
N PHE A 80 8.26 8.61 3.35
CA PHE A 80 8.62 8.36 4.75
C PHE A 80 10.04 7.81 4.86
N ALA A 81 10.42 6.87 4.01
CA ALA A 81 11.78 6.32 4.00
C ALA A 81 12.83 7.39 3.73
N ASP A 82 12.61 8.25 2.74
CA ASP A 82 13.52 9.35 2.40
C ASP A 82 13.69 10.35 3.57
N LYS A 83 12.59 10.74 4.21
CA LYS A 83 12.62 11.61 5.41
C LYS A 83 13.37 10.98 6.56
N LEU A 84 13.16 9.68 6.79
CA LEU A 84 13.87 8.95 7.83
C LEU A 84 15.37 8.89 7.53
N LEU A 85 15.75 8.57 6.30
CA LEU A 85 17.15 8.55 5.86
C LEU A 85 17.83 9.90 6.06
N GLU A 86 17.18 10.99 5.68
CA GLU A 86 17.75 12.34 5.85
C GLU A 86 17.89 12.71 7.33
N GLU A 87 16.89 12.39 8.16
CA GLU A 87 16.92 12.72 9.59
C GLU A 87 18.03 11.99 10.34
N ILE A 88 18.32 10.73 10.01
CA ILE A 88 19.37 9.94 10.65
C ILE A 88 20.73 10.00 9.94
N LYS A 89 20.85 10.82 8.90
CA LYS A 89 22.09 11.05 8.18
C LYS A 89 23.20 11.44 9.15
N GLY A 90 24.37 10.81 9.00
CA GLY A 90 25.52 10.99 9.88
C GLY A 90 25.58 10.01 11.06
N LYS A 91 24.54 9.21 11.29
CA LYS A 91 24.62 8.02 12.13
C LYS A 91 24.84 6.81 11.25
N ASN A 92 25.78 5.95 11.57
CA ASN A 92 26.06 4.71 10.82
C ASN A 92 24.94 3.66 11.09
N ILE A 93 23.72 3.94 10.64
CA ILE A 93 22.54 3.08 10.80
C ILE A 93 22.35 2.25 9.54
N LYS A 94 22.10 0.95 9.71
CA LYS A 94 21.79 0.04 8.60
C LYS A 94 20.29 -0.04 8.38
N PHE A 95 19.88 -0.21 7.11
CA PHE A 95 18.48 -0.42 6.71
C PHE A 95 18.27 -1.81 6.14
N LYS A 96 17.19 -2.46 6.56
CA LYS A 96 16.70 -3.72 5.99
C LYS A 96 15.22 -3.55 5.66
N GLY A 97 14.94 -3.14 4.41
CA GLY A 97 13.58 -2.88 3.89
C GLY A 97 12.91 -4.07 3.21
N ASN A 98 13.52 -5.24 3.22
CA ASN A 98 13.02 -6.43 2.51
C ASN A 98 12.62 -7.58 3.45
N ILE A 99 12.25 -7.25 4.69
CA ILE A 99 11.93 -8.27 5.71
C ILE A 99 10.55 -8.00 6.30
N ASP A 100 9.61 -8.90 6.07
CA ASP A 100 8.34 -8.94 6.79
C ASP A 100 8.55 -9.64 8.15
N LEU A 101 9.00 -8.87 9.14
CA LEU A 101 9.25 -9.36 10.51
C LEU A 101 7.99 -9.92 11.17
N VAL A 102 6.81 -9.37 10.83
CA VAL A 102 5.53 -9.84 11.38
C VAL A 102 5.19 -11.22 10.84
N ASN A 103 5.46 -11.50 9.57
CA ASN A 103 5.20 -12.82 8.98
C ASN A 103 6.04 -13.93 9.63
N ILE A 104 7.24 -13.62 10.11
CA ILE A 104 8.09 -14.60 10.79
C ILE A 104 7.44 -15.14 12.07
N ILE A 105 6.73 -14.28 12.80
CA ILE A 105 6.13 -14.62 14.09
C ILE A 105 4.63 -14.96 14.03
N TRP A 106 3.93 -14.49 13.00
CA TRP A 106 2.48 -14.70 12.85
C TRP A 106 2.17 -16.00 12.10
N ARG A 107 2.29 -17.13 12.81
CA ARG A 107 2.17 -18.48 12.23
C ARG A 107 0.81 -18.77 11.56
N ASN A 108 -0.27 -18.20 12.06
CA ASN A 108 -1.62 -18.37 11.55
C ASN A 108 -2.15 -17.09 10.87
N ARG A 109 -1.27 -16.34 10.22
CA ARG A 109 -1.65 -15.15 9.47
C ARG A 109 -2.72 -15.48 8.43
N PRO A 110 -3.86 -14.76 8.40
CA PRO A 110 -4.87 -14.94 7.36
C PRO A 110 -4.24 -14.79 5.98
N LYS A 111 -4.67 -15.63 5.05
CA LYS A 111 -4.28 -15.48 3.64
C LYS A 111 -4.93 -14.22 3.07
N ILE A 112 -4.32 -13.68 2.01
CA ILE A 112 -4.92 -12.62 1.21
C ILE A 112 -6.26 -13.12 0.67
N SER A 113 -7.26 -12.24 0.65
CA SER A 113 -8.58 -12.55 0.11
C SER A 113 -8.51 -12.99 -1.36
N LYS A 114 -9.39 -13.91 -1.72
CA LYS A 114 -9.55 -14.45 -3.07
C LYS A 114 -11.03 -14.48 -3.46
N GLU A 115 -11.75 -13.44 -3.04
CA GLU A 115 -13.15 -13.28 -3.42
C GLU A 115 -13.29 -12.99 -4.93
N PRO A 116 -14.28 -13.59 -5.60
CA PRO A 116 -14.47 -13.37 -7.04
C PRO A 116 -14.71 -11.91 -7.40
N VAL A 117 -14.06 -11.47 -8.47
CA VAL A 117 -14.33 -10.17 -9.11
C VAL A 117 -15.54 -10.28 -10.02
N TRP A 118 -16.38 -9.26 -10.03
CA TRP A 118 -17.56 -9.17 -10.86
C TRP A 118 -17.66 -7.85 -11.60
N GLN A 119 -18.36 -7.86 -12.73
CA GLN A 119 -18.49 -6.71 -13.62
C GLN A 119 -19.68 -5.85 -13.21
N LEU A 120 -19.47 -4.54 -13.08
CA LEU A 120 -20.54 -3.57 -12.96
C LEU A 120 -21.13 -3.25 -14.34
N ASP A 121 -22.43 -3.46 -14.50
CA ASP A 121 -23.14 -3.17 -15.75
C ASP A 121 -22.98 -1.70 -16.15
N ILE A 122 -22.75 -1.47 -17.45
CA ILE A 122 -22.54 -0.13 -18.04
C ILE A 122 -23.68 0.84 -17.72
N LYS A 123 -24.90 0.34 -17.58
CA LYS A 123 -26.07 1.16 -17.20
C LYS A 123 -25.90 1.85 -15.83
N TYR A 124 -25.12 1.26 -14.94
CA TYR A 124 -24.78 1.85 -13.62
C TYR A 124 -23.44 2.59 -13.65
N ALA A 125 -22.49 2.12 -14.45
CA ALA A 125 -21.19 2.74 -14.58
C ALA A 125 -21.22 4.03 -15.41
N GLY A 126 -22.16 4.15 -16.34
CA GLY A 126 -22.39 5.32 -17.21
C GLY A 126 -21.37 5.47 -18.35
N ILE A 127 -20.11 5.09 -18.14
CA ILE A 127 -19.01 5.26 -19.09
C ILE A 127 -18.25 3.92 -19.23
N SER A 128 -17.92 3.55 -20.46
CA SER A 128 -17.20 2.31 -20.75
C SER A 128 -15.75 2.35 -20.24
N ARG A 129 -15.17 1.18 -20.00
CA ARG A 129 -13.76 1.01 -19.64
C ARG A 129 -12.83 1.63 -20.69
N LYS A 130 -13.11 1.42 -21.98
CA LYS A 130 -12.35 2.02 -23.10
C LYS A 130 -12.30 3.55 -23.03
N GLU A 131 -13.46 4.17 -22.81
CA GLU A 131 -13.53 5.63 -22.71
C GLU A 131 -12.80 6.17 -21.47
N LYS A 132 -12.86 5.46 -20.35
CA LYS A 132 -12.11 5.82 -19.15
C LYS A 132 -10.60 5.70 -19.36
N MET A 133 -10.15 4.58 -19.93
CA MET A 133 -8.74 4.35 -20.28
C MET A 133 -8.21 5.41 -21.23
N LYS A 134 -9.00 5.80 -22.23
CA LYS A 134 -8.64 6.88 -23.14
C LYS A 134 -8.41 8.19 -22.38
N LYS A 135 -9.33 8.56 -21.47
CA LYS A 135 -9.17 9.79 -20.65
C LYS A 135 -7.94 9.76 -19.77
N VAL A 136 -7.61 8.59 -19.19
CA VAL A 136 -6.38 8.44 -18.39
C VAL A 136 -5.16 8.67 -19.27
N ARG A 137 -5.09 8.07 -20.44
CA ARG A 137 -3.96 8.25 -21.37
C ARG A 137 -3.82 9.69 -21.87
N GLU A 138 -4.93 10.37 -22.16
CA GLU A 138 -4.92 11.81 -22.47
C GLU A 138 -4.30 12.64 -21.34
N LYS A 139 -4.62 12.30 -20.07
CA LYS A 139 -4.02 12.98 -18.92
C LYS A 139 -2.54 12.64 -18.70
N MET A 140 -2.14 11.39 -19.00
CA MET A 140 -0.73 11.02 -18.99
C MET A 140 0.06 11.82 -20.03
N GLU A 141 -0.48 11.95 -21.25
CA GLU A 141 0.13 12.75 -22.32
C GLU A 141 0.26 14.22 -21.92
N GLU A 142 -0.82 14.85 -21.39
CA GLU A 142 -0.80 16.22 -20.88
C GLU A 142 0.26 16.44 -19.80
N ALA A 143 0.48 15.42 -18.95
CA ALA A 143 1.49 15.44 -17.89
C ALA A 143 2.90 15.09 -18.40
N GLY A 144 3.02 14.65 -19.67
CA GLY A 144 4.25 14.13 -20.26
C GLY A 144 4.75 12.87 -19.54
N ALA A 145 3.84 11.99 -19.13
CA ALA A 145 4.16 10.76 -18.41
C ALA A 145 4.08 9.55 -19.34
N ASP A 146 5.06 8.67 -19.22
CA ASP A 146 5.17 7.46 -20.01
C ASP A 146 4.45 6.27 -19.34
N VAL A 147 4.42 6.28 -18.00
CA VAL A 147 3.86 5.23 -17.17
C VAL A 147 3.01 5.82 -16.05
N PHE A 148 1.84 5.23 -15.81
CA PHE A 148 1.05 5.48 -14.62
C PHE A 148 0.89 4.18 -13.82
N ILE A 149 1.28 4.23 -12.53
CA ILE A 149 1.10 3.12 -11.59
C ILE A 149 -0.04 3.49 -10.65
N ASP A 150 -1.13 2.73 -10.74
CA ASP A 150 -2.27 2.89 -9.86
C ASP A 150 -2.29 1.77 -8.80
N ALA A 151 -2.36 2.17 -7.54
CA ALA A 151 -2.49 1.28 -6.38
C ALA A 151 -3.76 1.59 -5.56
N ALA A 152 -4.57 2.54 -5.99
CA ALA A 152 -5.82 2.89 -5.36
C ALA A 152 -6.93 1.93 -5.81
N LEU A 153 -7.37 1.06 -4.91
CA LEU A 153 -8.31 -0.02 -5.23
C LEU A 153 -9.64 0.48 -5.79
N ASP A 154 -10.12 1.62 -5.30
CA ASP A 154 -11.36 2.26 -5.76
C ASP A 154 -11.21 2.90 -7.14
N GLU A 155 -10.06 3.49 -7.44
CA GLU A 155 -9.74 4.03 -8.77
C GLU A 155 -9.66 2.91 -9.80
N ILE A 156 -8.93 1.83 -9.51
CA ILE A 156 -8.85 0.64 -10.38
C ILE A 156 -10.24 0.03 -10.61
N ALA A 157 -11.00 -0.16 -9.54
CA ALA A 157 -12.36 -0.71 -9.64
C ALA A 157 -13.29 0.19 -10.47
N TRP A 158 -13.18 1.51 -10.33
CA TRP A 158 -13.92 2.47 -11.14
C TRP A 158 -13.46 2.44 -12.59
N LEU A 159 -12.17 2.48 -12.85
CA LEU A 159 -11.59 2.50 -14.18
C LEU A 159 -11.99 1.28 -15.01
N LEU A 160 -11.94 0.09 -14.38
CA LEU A 160 -12.22 -1.17 -15.05
C LEU A 160 -13.72 -1.56 -15.09
N ASN A 161 -14.59 -0.81 -14.41
CA ASN A 161 -15.98 -1.21 -14.19
C ASN A 161 -16.09 -2.60 -13.53
N LEU A 162 -15.12 -2.92 -12.67
CA LEU A 162 -15.09 -4.16 -11.91
C LEU A 162 -15.31 -3.88 -10.42
N ARG A 163 -15.82 -4.86 -9.71
CA ARG A 163 -16.03 -4.80 -8.26
C ARG A 163 -15.59 -6.12 -7.62
N GLY A 164 -15.30 -6.07 -6.34
CA GLY A 164 -14.98 -7.24 -5.52
C GLY A 164 -15.41 -7.03 -4.08
N ASN A 165 -15.05 -7.97 -3.21
CA ASN A 165 -15.45 -7.97 -1.79
C ASN A 165 -14.26 -8.14 -0.84
N ASP A 166 -13.04 -7.77 -1.27
CA ASP A 166 -11.83 -7.95 -0.48
C ASP A 166 -11.75 -7.01 0.73
N ILE A 167 -12.45 -5.90 0.68
CA ILE A 167 -12.52 -4.91 1.76
C ILE A 167 -13.95 -4.81 2.29
N ALA A 168 -14.14 -5.00 3.58
CA ALA A 168 -15.44 -4.89 4.22
C ALA A 168 -16.08 -3.53 3.93
N TYR A 169 -17.35 -3.53 3.53
CA TYR A 169 -18.17 -2.35 3.21
C TYR A 169 -17.69 -1.51 2.00
N THR A 170 -16.70 -1.98 1.26
CA THR A 170 -16.17 -1.28 0.08
C THR A 170 -16.04 -2.27 -1.07
N PRO A 171 -16.75 -2.09 -2.19
CA PRO A 171 -16.82 -3.07 -3.27
C PRO A 171 -15.60 -3.00 -4.19
N VAL A 172 -14.42 -3.24 -3.64
CA VAL A 172 -13.13 -3.23 -4.32
C VAL A 172 -12.44 -4.60 -4.23
N PHE A 173 -11.42 -4.79 -5.01
CA PHE A 173 -10.60 -5.99 -5.04
C PHE A 173 -9.11 -5.64 -4.98
N LEU A 174 -8.32 -6.52 -4.40
CA LEU A 174 -6.88 -6.32 -4.27
C LEU A 174 -6.20 -6.41 -5.64
N SER A 175 -5.60 -5.32 -6.07
CA SER A 175 -4.95 -5.20 -7.37
C SER A 175 -3.98 -4.03 -7.42
N TYR A 176 -3.14 -4.05 -8.45
CA TYR A 176 -2.37 -2.91 -8.93
C TYR A 176 -2.57 -2.77 -10.42
N MET A 177 -2.33 -1.59 -10.96
CA MET A 177 -2.42 -1.39 -12.40
C MET A 177 -1.24 -0.58 -12.91
N ILE A 178 -0.67 -0.99 -14.04
CA ILE A 178 0.33 -0.23 -14.79
C ILE A 178 -0.30 0.15 -16.12
N ILE A 179 -0.30 1.43 -16.43
CA ILE A 179 -0.88 1.97 -17.66
C ILE A 179 0.23 2.65 -18.47
N ARG A 180 0.29 2.31 -19.75
CA ARG A 180 1.14 2.93 -20.77
C ARG A 180 0.28 3.36 -21.96
N GLU A 181 0.85 4.10 -22.90
CA GLU A 181 0.13 4.57 -24.08
C GLU A 181 -0.60 3.44 -24.82
N GLY A 182 0.09 2.35 -25.17
CA GLY A 182 -0.43 1.26 -25.98
C GLY A 182 -0.97 0.05 -25.22
N MET A 183 -0.69 -0.07 -23.92
CA MET A 183 -1.04 -1.26 -23.14
C MET A 183 -1.34 -0.91 -21.68
N ALA A 184 -2.04 -1.81 -21.01
CA ALA A 184 -2.20 -1.77 -19.57
C ALA A 184 -2.06 -3.17 -18.96
N ILE A 185 -1.57 -3.26 -17.73
CA ILE A 185 -1.40 -4.53 -17.00
C ILE A 185 -2.16 -4.41 -15.68
N LEU A 186 -3.08 -5.34 -15.47
CA LEU A 186 -3.77 -5.53 -14.19
C LEU A 186 -3.07 -6.65 -13.41
N CYS A 187 -2.41 -6.31 -12.32
CA CYS A 187 -1.82 -7.26 -11.39
C CYS A 187 -2.86 -7.68 -10.36
N ILE A 188 -3.33 -8.92 -10.46
CA ILE A 188 -4.40 -9.48 -9.62
C ILE A 188 -4.23 -11.00 -9.53
N HIS A 189 -4.76 -11.64 -8.47
CA HIS A 189 -4.84 -13.10 -8.45
C HIS A 189 -5.70 -13.60 -9.61
N ARG A 190 -5.11 -14.30 -10.58
CA ARG A 190 -5.80 -14.74 -11.81
C ARG A 190 -7.04 -15.59 -11.56
N GLU A 191 -7.04 -16.32 -10.46
CA GLU A 191 -8.14 -17.21 -10.06
C GLU A 191 -9.44 -16.51 -9.65
N VAL A 192 -9.35 -15.22 -9.23
CA VAL A 192 -10.53 -14.44 -8.84
C VAL A 192 -11.24 -13.79 -10.04
N VAL A 193 -10.63 -13.85 -11.24
CA VAL A 193 -11.16 -13.27 -12.48
C VAL A 193 -11.71 -14.37 -13.36
N SER A 194 -13.00 -14.33 -13.69
CA SER A 194 -13.63 -15.29 -14.61
C SER A 194 -13.05 -15.20 -16.03
N GLU A 195 -13.07 -16.30 -16.79
CA GLU A 195 -12.58 -16.31 -18.18
C GLU A 195 -13.27 -15.24 -19.02
N LYS A 196 -14.57 -15.07 -18.87
CA LYS A 196 -15.32 -14.01 -19.57
C LYS A 196 -14.71 -12.62 -19.31
N ILE A 197 -14.41 -12.28 -18.05
CA ILE A 197 -13.82 -10.98 -17.72
C ILE A 197 -12.39 -10.87 -18.29
N LYS A 198 -11.61 -11.97 -18.27
CA LYS A 198 -10.26 -12.00 -18.86
C LYS A 198 -10.30 -11.70 -20.36
N ASP A 199 -11.22 -12.32 -21.09
CA ASP A 199 -11.38 -12.10 -22.53
C ASP A 199 -11.76 -10.64 -22.81
N GLU A 200 -12.73 -10.10 -22.08
CA GLU A 200 -13.15 -8.70 -22.22
C GLU A 200 -12.03 -7.70 -21.89
N LEU A 201 -11.22 -7.97 -20.87
CA LEU A 201 -10.06 -7.13 -20.52
C LEU A 201 -9.03 -7.15 -21.65
N LYS A 202 -8.75 -8.33 -22.20
CA LYS A 202 -7.82 -8.51 -23.32
C LYS A 202 -8.29 -7.77 -24.58
N GLU A 203 -9.58 -7.81 -24.90
CA GLU A 203 -10.16 -7.05 -26.02
C GLU A 203 -10.04 -5.53 -25.81
N ASP A 204 -9.99 -5.08 -24.55
CA ASP A 204 -9.78 -3.68 -24.18
C ASP A 204 -8.28 -3.29 -24.06
N GLY A 205 -7.36 -4.20 -24.44
CA GLY A 205 -5.91 -3.96 -24.38
C GLY A 205 -5.34 -3.98 -22.97
N ILE A 206 -5.96 -4.75 -22.06
CA ILE A 206 -5.52 -4.92 -20.67
C ILE A 206 -5.07 -6.37 -20.47
N GLU A 207 -3.81 -6.56 -20.16
CA GLU A 207 -3.24 -7.85 -19.82
C GLU A 207 -3.37 -8.13 -18.33
N ILE A 208 -3.44 -9.41 -17.93
CA ILE A 208 -3.49 -9.83 -16.54
C ILE A 208 -2.15 -10.47 -16.15
N ALA A 209 -1.54 -9.93 -15.11
CA ALA A 209 -0.39 -10.50 -14.40
C ALA A 209 -0.78 -11.01 -13.01
N GLU A 210 0.05 -11.85 -12.38
CA GLU A 210 -0.17 -12.22 -10.99
C GLU A 210 0.05 -11.03 -10.05
N TYR A 211 -0.67 -11.03 -8.93
CA TYR A 211 -0.71 -9.90 -7.99
C TYR A 211 0.69 -9.42 -7.56
N GLU A 212 1.60 -10.35 -7.27
CA GLU A 212 2.95 -10.02 -6.80
C GLU A 212 3.91 -9.60 -7.94
N GLU A 213 3.53 -9.76 -9.20
CA GLU A 213 4.37 -9.37 -10.34
C GLU A 213 4.54 -7.85 -10.45
N ILE A 214 3.69 -7.06 -9.76
CA ILE A 214 3.79 -5.60 -9.73
C ILE A 214 5.20 -5.13 -9.35
N TYR A 215 5.85 -5.78 -8.39
CA TYR A 215 7.19 -5.38 -7.95
C TYR A 215 8.25 -5.56 -9.04
N LYS A 216 8.20 -6.69 -9.74
CA LYS A 216 9.08 -6.96 -10.87
C LYS A 216 8.81 -6.00 -12.03
N LEU A 217 7.55 -5.81 -12.38
CA LEU A 217 7.16 -4.90 -13.46
C LEU A 217 7.52 -3.44 -13.17
N ALA A 218 7.47 -3.02 -11.91
CA ALA A 218 7.93 -1.70 -11.50
C ALA A 218 9.45 -1.55 -11.59
N ASP A 219 10.22 -2.59 -11.23
CA ASP A 219 11.68 -2.60 -11.35
C ASP A 219 12.16 -2.58 -12.83
N GLU A 220 11.32 -3.06 -13.76
CA GLU A 220 11.61 -3.05 -15.20
C GLU A 220 11.36 -1.68 -15.86
N ILE A 221 10.79 -0.71 -15.15
CA ILE A 221 10.56 0.64 -15.66
C ILE A 221 11.91 1.36 -15.76
N SER A 222 12.20 1.91 -16.94
CA SER A 222 13.46 2.61 -17.19
C SER A 222 13.55 3.92 -16.40
N ASP A 223 14.74 4.24 -15.88
CA ASP A 223 15.03 5.55 -15.25
C ASP A 223 14.78 6.76 -16.17
N LYS A 224 14.62 6.51 -17.47
CA LYS A 224 14.31 7.55 -18.46
C LYS A 224 12.81 7.79 -18.62
N GLU A 225 11.98 6.87 -18.15
CA GLU A 225 10.54 6.99 -18.23
C GLU A 225 10.02 7.84 -17.06
N LYS A 226 9.11 8.74 -17.37
CA LYS A 226 8.42 9.53 -16.35
C LYS A 226 7.22 8.75 -15.83
N VAL A 227 7.24 8.47 -14.55
CA VAL A 227 6.17 7.75 -13.83
C VAL A 227 5.30 8.72 -13.05
N LEU A 228 3.98 8.52 -13.11
CA LEU A 228 2.96 9.14 -12.25
C LEU A 228 2.47 8.14 -11.22
#